data_cd982300b27609fc3f11bcfd2d55ff31
#
_entry.id   cd982300b27609fc3f11bcfd2d55ff31
#
_cell.length_a   1.000
_cell.length_b   1.000
_cell.length_c   1.000
_cell.angle_alpha   90.00
_cell.angle_beta   90.00
_cell.angle_gamma   90.00
#
_symmetry.space_group_name_H-M   'P 1'
#
loop_
_entity.id
_entity.type
_entity.pdbx_description
1 polymer ?
#
loop_
_entity_poly.entity_id
_entity_poly.type
_entity_poly.pdbx_seq_one_letter_code
_entity_poly.pdbx_strand_id
1 'polypeptide(L)'
;KDSKHQVRIVVSTEDEETKSIALNEGVEVIHREPEFMGDREVMDVYVDVFEKLNDNNINYVIGLQPDNPDRNVSLDDGLEYFIDLKYDDLVTVSSDGSRNGALRITKASHIRSGYVSRRVGTILDNCTNIHSKNDLTNAEKNINERVH
;
A
#
# COMPACT_ATOMS: atom_id res chain seq x y z
N LYS A 1 -2.38 -10.61 -9.41
CA LYS A 1 -1.88 -11.03 -10.76
C LYS A 1 -2.78 -10.56 -11.91
N ASP A 2 -3.92 -9.94 -11.61
CA ASP A 2 -4.97 -9.61 -12.58
C ASP A 2 -5.10 -8.10 -12.86
N SER A 3 -4.06 -7.31 -12.54
CA SER A 3 -4.06 -5.89 -12.84
C SER A 3 -3.89 -5.62 -14.35
N LYS A 4 -4.61 -4.63 -14.87
CA LYS A 4 -4.49 -4.12 -16.24
C LYS A 4 -3.16 -3.38 -16.46
N HIS A 5 -2.45 -3.06 -15.39
CA HIS A 5 -1.22 -2.29 -15.40
C HIS A 5 0.01 -3.18 -15.23
N GLN A 6 1.15 -2.72 -15.75
CA GLN A 6 2.42 -3.37 -15.45
C GLN A 6 2.81 -3.06 -14.00
N VAL A 7 2.81 -4.08 -13.15
CA VAL A 7 3.05 -3.97 -11.71
C VAL A 7 4.34 -4.69 -11.33
N ARG A 8 5.21 -4.01 -10.60
CA ARG A 8 6.34 -4.59 -9.88
C ARG A 8 5.97 -4.65 -8.40
N ILE A 9 6.03 -5.84 -7.80
CA ILE A 9 5.68 -6.05 -6.40
C ILE A 9 6.96 -6.18 -5.59
N VAL A 10 7.04 -5.42 -4.50
CA VAL A 10 8.18 -5.40 -3.60
C VAL A 10 7.69 -5.45 -2.15
N VAL A 11 8.32 -6.28 -1.34
CA VAL A 11 8.10 -6.32 0.11
C VAL A 11 9.27 -5.65 0.82
N SER A 12 8.99 -4.65 1.65
CA SER A 12 9.97 -4.03 2.53
C SER A 12 9.80 -4.59 3.94
N THR A 13 10.81 -5.30 4.42
CA THR A 13 10.78 -5.92 5.75
C THR A 13 12.18 -6.11 6.32
N GLU A 14 12.29 -6.05 7.65
CA GLU A 14 13.46 -6.47 8.44
C GLU A 14 13.30 -7.89 9.00
N ASP A 15 12.07 -8.43 8.95
CA ASP A 15 11.73 -9.73 9.52
C ASP A 15 12.08 -10.87 8.57
N GLU A 16 12.90 -11.82 9.03
CA GLU A 16 13.40 -12.94 8.22
C GLU A 16 12.29 -13.95 7.85
N GLU A 17 11.24 -14.10 8.65
CA GLU A 17 10.11 -14.98 8.32
C GLU A 17 9.29 -14.37 7.19
N THR A 18 8.93 -13.10 7.30
CA THR A 18 8.23 -12.34 6.25
C THR A 18 9.03 -12.32 4.95
N LYS A 19 10.34 -12.11 5.03
CA LYS A 19 11.25 -12.18 3.88
C LYS A 19 11.22 -13.55 3.21
N SER A 20 11.30 -14.62 4.01
CA SER A 20 11.25 -16.00 3.50
C SER A 20 9.94 -16.29 2.78
N ILE A 21 8.80 -15.86 3.34
CA ILE A 21 7.48 -16.01 2.74
C ILE A 21 7.42 -15.28 1.40
N ALA A 22 7.85 -14.01 1.35
CA ALA A 22 7.82 -13.20 0.14
C ALA A 22 8.69 -13.81 -0.98
N LEU A 23 9.89 -14.26 -0.65
CA LEU A 23 10.79 -14.91 -1.61
C LEU A 23 10.21 -16.22 -2.14
N ASN A 24 9.55 -17.03 -1.30
CA ASN A 24 8.89 -18.27 -1.73
C ASN A 24 7.73 -18.00 -2.70
N GLU A 25 7.06 -16.85 -2.56
CA GLU A 25 6.01 -16.39 -3.49
C GLU A 25 6.61 -15.72 -4.75
N GLY A 26 7.92 -15.68 -4.89
CA GLY A 26 8.61 -15.05 -6.03
C GLY A 26 8.53 -13.53 -6.03
N VAL A 27 8.34 -12.92 -4.88
CA VAL A 27 8.26 -11.46 -4.71
C VAL A 27 9.63 -10.90 -4.34
N GLU A 28 9.98 -9.77 -4.93
CA GLU A 28 11.20 -9.03 -4.59
C GLU A 28 11.15 -8.52 -3.15
N VAL A 29 12.27 -8.61 -2.43
CA VAL A 29 12.37 -8.14 -1.05
C VAL A 29 13.46 -7.08 -0.95
N ILE A 30 13.14 -5.96 -0.32
CA ILE A 30 14.08 -4.92 0.09
C ILE A 30 14.19 -4.93 1.60
N HIS A 31 15.42 -5.05 2.12
CA HIS A 31 15.66 -4.96 3.55
C HIS A 31 15.30 -3.57 4.06
N ARG A 32 14.52 -3.53 5.15
CA ARG A 32 14.15 -2.30 5.84
C ARG A 32 15.22 -1.98 6.88
N GLU A 33 15.83 -0.82 6.76
CA GLU A 33 16.83 -0.35 7.70
C GLU A 33 16.20 0.03 9.06
N PRO A 34 16.96 -0.07 10.18
CA PRO A 34 16.44 0.21 11.52
C PRO A 34 15.82 1.60 11.68
N GLU A 35 16.29 2.58 10.92
CA GLU A 35 15.78 3.95 10.94
C GLU A 35 14.35 4.09 10.40
N PHE A 36 13.85 3.09 9.67
CA PHE A 36 12.49 3.04 9.12
C PHE A 36 11.56 2.08 9.88
N MET A 37 11.98 1.64 11.08
CA MET A 37 11.20 0.77 11.96
C MET A 37 10.38 1.56 12.99
N GLY A 38 9.43 0.88 13.64
CA GLY A 38 8.65 1.40 14.76
C GLY A 38 7.67 2.49 14.35
N ASP A 39 7.66 3.60 15.09
CA ASP A 39 6.68 4.71 14.95
C ASP A 39 6.98 5.67 13.77
N ARG A 40 7.79 5.24 12.80
CA ARG A 40 8.06 6.04 11.61
C ARG A 40 6.83 6.13 10.72
N GLU A 41 6.71 7.29 10.06
CA GLU A 41 5.69 7.47 9.04
C GLU A 41 5.87 6.45 7.91
N VAL A 42 4.80 5.75 7.57
CA VAL A 42 4.81 4.72 6.50
C VAL A 42 5.30 5.31 5.17
N MET A 43 5.08 6.61 4.95
CA MET A 43 5.56 7.30 3.75
C MET A 43 7.08 7.32 3.63
N ASP A 44 7.81 7.39 4.74
CA ASP A 44 9.28 7.34 4.74
C ASP A 44 9.77 5.98 4.21
N VAL A 45 9.07 4.90 4.55
CA VAL A 45 9.35 3.55 4.02
C VAL A 45 9.10 3.49 2.51
N TYR A 46 8.03 4.10 2.02
CA TYR A 46 7.75 4.11 0.57
C TYR A 46 8.80 4.91 -0.21
N VAL A 47 9.25 6.02 0.34
CA VAL A 47 10.33 6.82 -0.25
C VAL A 47 11.64 6.03 -0.29
N ASP A 48 12.05 5.40 0.82
CA ASP A 48 13.25 4.57 0.90
C ASP A 48 13.24 3.44 -0.15
N VAL A 49 12.14 2.69 -0.21
CA VAL A 49 11.97 1.62 -1.21
C VAL A 49 12.06 2.17 -2.62
N PHE A 50 11.37 3.26 -2.90
CA PHE A 50 11.36 3.88 -4.23
C PHE A 50 12.77 4.35 -4.65
N GLU A 51 13.53 4.94 -3.74
CA GLU A 51 14.91 5.38 -3.99
C GLU A 51 15.85 4.18 -4.21
N LYS A 52 15.73 3.11 -3.41
CA LYS A 52 16.51 1.87 -3.56
C LYS A 52 16.25 1.17 -4.89
N LEU A 53 15.01 1.21 -5.38
CA LEU A 53 14.67 0.66 -6.70
C LEU A 53 15.33 1.41 -7.84
N ASN A 54 15.59 2.70 -7.70
CA ASN A 54 16.27 3.57 -8.65
C ASN A 54 15.82 3.37 -10.11
N ASP A 55 14.51 3.19 -10.33
CA ASP A 55 13.92 2.93 -11.63
C ASP A 55 13.11 4.13 -12.11
N ASN A 56 13.55 4.75 -13.20
CA ASN A 56 12.91 5.92 -13.77
C ASN A 56 11.62 5.61 -14.54
N ASN A 57 11.30 4.34 -14.78
CA ASN A 57 10.08 3.92 -15.45
C ASN A 57 8.90 3.81 -14.47
N ILE A 58 9.14 3.87 -13.17
CA ILE A 58 8.09 3.89 -12.17
C ILE A 58 7.32 5.22 -12.24
N ASN A 59 6.03 5.16 -12.55
CA ASN A 59 5.15 6.31 -12.60
C ASN A 59 4.41 6.55 -11.28
N TYR A 60 4.05 5.47 -10.59
CA TYR A 60 3.28 5.49 -9.34
C TYR A 60 3.88 4.54 -8.32
N VAL A 61 3.86 4.94 -7.06
CA VAL A 61 4.15 4.07 -5.92
C VAL A 61 2.83 3.78 -5.21
N ILE A 62 2.55 2.48 -5.02
CA ILE A 62 1.33 2.03 -4.37
C ILE A 62 1.72 1.29 -3.11
N GLY A 63 1.35 1.85 -1.97
CA GLY A 63 1.56 1.26 -0.66
C GLY A 63 0.33 0.47 -0.21
N LEU A 64 0.57 -0.75 0.23
CA LEU A 64 -0.42 -1.64 0.83
C LEU A 64 0.10 -2.10 2.18
N GLN A 65 -0.70 -1.97 3.23
CA GLN A 65 -0.38 -2.55 4.52
C GLN A 65 -1.01 -3.95 4.64
N PRO A 66 -0.27 -4.96 5.08
CA PRO A 66 -0.75 -6.35 5.12
C PRO A 66 -1.81 -6.58 6.21
N ASP A 67 -1.93 -5.69 7.18
CA ASP A 67 -2.94 -5.70 8.24
C ASP A 67 -4.35 -5.27 7.77
N ASN A 68 -4.50 -4.92 6.50
CA ASN A 68 -5.79 -4.61 5.86
C ASN A 68 -6.10 -5.57 4.70
N PRO A 69 -6.19 -6.90 4.93
CA PRO A 69 -6.29 -7.89 3.84
C PRO A 69 -7.64 -7.91 3.15
N ASP A 70 -8.72 -7.49 3.83
CA ASP A 70 -10.10 -7.47 3.35
C ASP A 70 -10.52 -6.12 2.76
N ARG A 71 -9.56 -5.35 2.21
CA ARG A 71 -9.85 -4.10 1.52
C ARG A 71 -10.85 -4.30 0.37
N ASN A 72 -11.71 -3.30 0.15
CA ASN A 72 -12.73 -3.32 -0.89
C ASN A 72 -12.24 -2.66 -2.19
N VAL A 73 -11.42 -1.63 -2.06
CA VAL A 73 -10.88 -0.92 -3.22
C VAL A 73 -9.84 -1.80 -3.90
N SER A 74 -10.10 -2.18 -5.14
CA SER A 74 -9.09 -2.88 -5.94
C SER A 74 -7.95 -1.94 -6.32
N LEU A 75 -6.80 -2.50 -6.66
CA LEU A 75 -5.65 -1.73 -7.12
C LEU A 75 -5.98 -0.94 -8.40
N ASP A 76 -6.66 -1.58 -9.34
CA ASP A 76 -7.02 -0.97 -10.61
C ASP A 76 -8.03 0.16 -10.43
N ASP A 77 -9.09 -0.04 -9.64
CA ASP A 77 -10.09 1.00 -9.38
C ASP A 77 -9.48 2.21 -8.67
N GLY A 78 -8.63 1.96 -7.66
CA GLY A 78 -7.91 3.02 -6.96
C GLY A 78 -6.99 3.82 -7.89
N LEU A 79 -6.27 3.13 -8.78
CA LEU A 79 -5.35 3.78 -9.71
C LEU A 79 -6.10 4.54 -10.82
N GLU A 80 -7.19 4.00 -11.36
CA GLU A 80 -8.05 4.69 -12.33
C GLU A 80 -8.64 5.97 -11.69
N TYR A 81 -9.20 5.87 -10.49
CA TYR A 81 -9.72 7.02 -9.75
C TYR A 81 -8.64 8.10 -9.50
N PHE A 82 -7.45 7.67 -9.12
CA PHE A 82 -6.30 8.55 -8.91
C PHE A 82 -5.89 9.30 -10.19
N ILE A 83 -5.84 8.60 -11.32
CA ILE A 83 -5.43 9.16 -12.61
C ILE A 83 -6.49 10.13 -13.13
N ASP A 84 -7.77 9.74 -13.14
CA ASP A 84 -8.89 10.52 -13.68
C ASP A 84 -9.05 11.86 -12.96
N LEU A 85 -8.92 11.86 -11.65
CA LEU A 85 -9.01 13.07 -10.83
C LEU A 85 -7.67 13.83 -10.71
N LYS A 86 -6.62 13.28 -11.33
CA LYS A 86 -5.28 13.90 -11.42
C LYS A 86 -4.68 14.20 -10.05
N TYR A 87 -4.89 13.33 -9.07
CA TYR A 87 -4.27 13.46 -7.76
C TYR A 87 -2.75 13.28 -7.83
N ASP A 88 -2.05 13.80 -6.84
CA ASP A 88 -0.61 13.55 -6.62
C ASP A 88 -0.39 12.55 -5.47
N ASP A 89 -1.35 12.49 -4.56
CA ASP A 89 -1.41 11.52 -3.45
C ASP A 89 -2.86 11.13 -3.19
N LEU A 90 -3.14 9.85 -2.94
CA LEU A 90 -4.45 9.29 -2.61
C LEU A 90 -4.30 8.34 -1.43
N VAL A 91 -5.19 8.44 -0.46
CA VAL A 91 -5.22 7.55 0.70
C VAL A 91 -6.62 6.98 0.90
N THR A 92 -6.69 5.75 1.40
CA THR A 92 -7.96 5.19 1.87
C THR A 92 -8.30 5.72 3.25
N VAL A 93 -9.60 5.90 3.47
CA VAL A 93 -10.17 6.35 4.76
C VAL A 93 -11.32 5.44 5.17
N SER A 94 -11.50 5.29 6.47
CA SER A 94 -12.67 4.62 7.04
C SER A 94 -13.87 5.57 7.09
N SER A 95 -15.06 5.05 7.42
CA SER A 95 -16.31 5.83 7.47
C SER A 95 -16.32 6.97 8.49
N ASP A 96 -15.44 6.92 9.49
CA ASP A 96 -15.23 7.99 10.46
C ASP A 96 -14.26 9.08 9.98
N GLY A 97 -13.72 8.93 8.76
CA GLY A 97 -12.74 9.83 8.15
C GLY A 97 -11.29 9.58 8.56
N SER A 98 -11.03 8.59 9.41
CA SER A 98 -9.65 8.21 9.76
C SER A 98 -8.94 7.55 8.58
N ARG A 99 -7.65 7.84 8.41
CA ARG A 99 -6.82 7.14 7.42
C ARG A 99 -6.61 5.70 7.85
N ASN A 100 -6.68 4.80 6.87
CA ASN A 100 -6.29 3.40 7.06
C ASN A 100 -5.19 3.00 6.07
N GLY A 101 -4.60 1.84 6.26
CA GLY A 101 -3.47 1.36 5.46
C GLY A 101 -3.85 0.56 4.22
N ALA A 102 -5.13 0.48 3.86
CA ALA A 102 -5.61 -0.42 2.82
C ALA A 102 -4.97 -0.11 1.46
N LEU A 103 -4.89 1.18 1.10
CA LEU A 103 -4.28 1.61 -0.15
C LEU A 103 -3.77 3.06 -0.01
N ARG A 104 -2.56 3.31 -0.50
CA ARG A 104 -2.05 4.65 -0.78
C ARG A 104 -1.42 4.68 -2.16
N ILE A 105 -1.71 5.70 -2.95
CA ILE A 105 -1.13 5.90 -4.28
C ILE A 105 -0.47 7.26 -4.33
N THR A 106 0.80 7.29 -4.72
CA THR A 106 1.57 8.54 -4.85
C THR A 106 2.27 8.58 -6.21
N LYS A 107 2.27 9.72 -6.88
CA LYS A 107 3.07 9.90 -8.10
C LYS A 107 4.55 9.83 -7.79
N ALA A 108 5.31 9.08 -8.60
CA ALA A 108 6.75 9.01 -8.49
C ALA A 108 7.42 10.39 -8.64
N SER A 109 6.91 11.24 -9.52
CA SER A 109 7.39 12.63 -9.67
C SER A 109 7.18 13.47 -8.41
N HIS A 110 6.12 13.18 -7.65
CA HIS A 110 5.83 13.87 -6.40
C HIS A 110 6.80 13.43 -5.30
N ILE A 111 7.07 12.13 -5.18
CA ILE A 111 8.09 11.60 -4.26
C ILE A 111 9.45 12.25 -4.54
N ARG A 112 9.88 12.30 -5.79
CA ARG A 112 11.17 12.90 -6.20
C ARG A 112 11.26 14.39 -5.88
N SER A 113 10.14 15.11 -5.91
CA SER A 113 10.14 16.56 -5.65
C SER A 113 10.27 16.92 -4.17
N GLY A 114 9.88 16.02 -3.27
CA GLY A 114 9.83 16.27 -1.82
C GLY A 114 8.80 17.30 -1.37
N TYR A 115 7.92 17.77 -2.27
CA TYR A 115 6.91 18.77 -1.94
C TYR A 115 5.61 18.15 -1.43
N VAL A 116 4.95 18.84 -0.49
CA VAL A 116 3.59 18.50 -0.07
C VAL A 116 2.61 18.90 -1.17
N SER A 117 1.84 17.96 -1.69
CA SER A 117 0.83 18.25 -2.69
C SER A 117 -0.41 18.93 -2.11
N ARG A 118 -1.03 19.79 -2.93
CA ARG A 118 -2.38 20.31 -2.69
C ARG A 118 -3.47 19.45 -3.35
N ARG A 119 -3.07 18.44 -4.14
CA ARG A 119 -3.96 17.56 -4.90
C ARG A 119 -4.00 16.18 -4.25
N VAL A 120 -4.47 16.16 -3.02
CA VAL A 120 -4.63 14.93 -2.23
C VAL A 120 -6.08 14.48 -2.30
N GLY A 121 -6.28 13.22 -2.66
CA GLY A 121 -7.58 12.56 -2.69
C GLY A 121 -7.76 11.58 -1.54
N THR A 122 -9.02 11.25 -1.29
CA THR A 122 -9.39 10.16 -0.38
C THR A 122 -10.39 9.24 -1.08
N ILE A 123 -10.35 7.96 -0.72
CA ILE A 123 -11.34 6.96 -1.15
C ILE A 123 -11.78 6.15 0.05
N LEU A 124 -13.09 5.91 0.18
CA LEU A 124 -13.64 5.17 1.31
C LEU A 124 -13.34 3.67 1.16
N ASP A 125 -12.75 3.08 2.19
CA ASP A 125 -12.57 1.64 2.33
C ASP A 125 -12.74 1.23 3.80
N ASN A 126 -13.84 0.56 4.11
CA ASN A 126 -14.14 0.07 5.45
C ASN A 126 -13.59 -1.36 5.64
N CYS A 127 -12.30 -1.52 5.48
CA CYS A 127 -11.59 -2.78 5.75
C CYS A 127 -11.31 -2.96 7.25
N THR A 128 -11.00 -4.19 7.62
CA THR A 128 -10.53 -4.53 8.96
C THR A 128 -9.07 -4.14 9.11
N ASN A 129 -8.73 -3.46 10.21
CA ASN A 129 -7.34 -3.25 10.63
C ASN A 129 -7.00 -4.29 11.71
N ILE A 130 -6.10 -5.23 11.39
CA ILE A 130 -5.81 -6.39 12.24
C ILE A 130 -4.84 -6.01 13.35
N HIS A 131 -5.34 -5.95 14.60
CA HIS A 131 -4.55 -5.80 15.82
C HIS A 131 -4.75 -6.96 16.79
N SER A 132 -5.74 -7.83 16.54
CA SER A 132 -6.07 -8.95 17.40
C SER A 132 -6.50 -10.19 16.60
N LYS A 133 -6.56 -11.35 17.28
CA LYS A 133 -7.10 -12.58 16.66
C LYS A 133 -8.56 -12.44 16.23
N ASN A 134 -9.33 -11.63 16.93
CA ASN A 134 -10.72 -11.35 16.55
C ASN A 134 -10.79 -10.59 15.22
N ASP A 135 -9.92 -9.61 15.03
CA ASP A 135 -9.86 -8.84 13.78
C ASP A 135 -9.47 -9.74 12.61
N LEU A 136 -8.49 -10.65 12.82
CA LEU A 136 -8.13 -11.63 11.81
C LEU A 136 -9.32 -12.51 11.41
N THR A 137 -10.07 -13.04 12.39
CA THR A 137 -11.28 -13.84 12.11
C THR A 137 -12.33 -13.04 11.35
N ASN A 138 -12.52 -11.77 11.68
CA ASN A 138 -13.44 -10.89 10.97
C ASN A 138 -12.98 -10.62 9.53
N ALA A 139 -11.71 -10.36 9.32
CA ALA A 139 -11.14 -10.17 7.99
C ALA A 139 -11.30 -11.43 7.12
N GLU A 140 -11.00 -12.61 7.66
CA GLU A 140 -11.20 -13.90 6.98
C GLU A 140 -12.67 -14.10 6.58
N LYS A 141 -13.61 -13.81 7.49
CA LYS A 141 -15.05 -13.88 7.20
C LYS A 141 -15.43 -12.94 6.05
N ASN A 142 -14.99 -11.67 6.10
CA ASN A 142 -15.30 -10.68 5.08
C ASN A 142 -14.76 -11.10 3.70
N ILE A 143 -13.56 -11.69 3.64
CA ILE A 143 -12.99 -12.20 2.39
C ILE A 143 -13.82 -13.36 1.85
N ASN A 144 -14.19 -14.33 2.69
CA ASN A 144 -14.95 -15.51 2.29
C ASN A 144 -16.36 -15.16 1.81
N GLU A 145 -17.03 -14.17 2.42
CA GLU A 145 -18.37 -13.72 2.00
C GLU A 145 -18.37 -13.03 0.63
N ARG A 146 -17.22 -12.55 0.14
CA ARG A 146 -17.10 -11.92 -1.20
C ARG A 146 -16.84 -12.94 -2.31
N VAL A 147 -16.35 -14.12 -1.98
CA VAL A 147 -16.03 -15.17 -2.96
C VAL A 147 -17.28 -15.97 -3.37
N HIS A 148 -18.40 -15.74 -2.70
CA HIS A 148 -19.70 -16.38 -2.96
C HIS A 148 -20.75 -15.38 -3.42
#